data_27b5b358a39a31a92f2ecacb5fefe937
#
_entry.id   27b5b358a39a31a92f2ecacb5fefe937
#
_cell.length_a   1.000
_cell.length_b   1.000
_cell.length_c   1.000
_cell.angle_alpha   90.00
_cell.angle_beta   90.00
_cell.angle_gamma   90.00
#
_symmetry.space_group_name_H-M   'P 1'
#
loop_
_entity.id
_entity.type
_entity.pdbx_description
1 polymer ?
#
loop_
_entity_poly.entity_id
_entity_poly.type
_entity_poly.pdbx_seq_one_letter_code
_entity_poly.pdbx_strand_id
1 'polypeptide(L)'
;MANEKSRVLLVDDDAETRDIYAQFLRENGFIVEEAGNGLEALQRMESMNPDLVMSGIIMPKMDGFTLVQTLKQDVRTVNIPIVFLSHLGRQEDEHHSKELGVDDFIVRDTTPLKEVVARIRALISAVEYIVAIDPTSFDAKRFASDMGIAENYVSPDGANGRYVFRLRMVDAVQKRFSGEIIST
;
A
#
# COMPACT_ATOMS: atom_id res chain seq x y z
N MET A 1 -2.73 -6.04 22.70
CA MET A 1 -3.29 -6.13 21.34
C MET A 1 -2.24 -6.79 20.47
N ALA A 2 -2.54 -7.88 19.80
CA ALA A 2 -1.60 -8.57 18.93
C ALA A 2 -1.25 -7.60 17.78
N ASN A 3 0.03 -7.29 17.64
CA ASN A 3 0.53 -6.49 16.53
C ASN A 3 0.32 -7.34 15.27
N GLU A 4 -0.72 -7.06 14.49
CA GLU A 4 -0.95 -7.75 13.23
C GLU A 4 0.26 -7.50 12.34
N LYS A 5 0.88 -8.58 11.88
CA LYS A 5 2.07 -8.46 11.02
C LYS A 5 1.64 -7.94 9.67
N SER A 6 2.31 -6.90 9.18
CA SER A 6 2.04 -6.35 7.86
C SER A 6 2.33 -7.35 6.74
N ARG A 7 1.48 -7.34 5.72
CA ARG A 7 1.50 -8.25 4.58
C ARG A 7 2.13 -7.58 3.37
N VAL A 8 3.15 -8.19 2.81
CA VAL A 8 3.83 -7.71 1.60
C VAL A 8 3.63 -8.72 0.48
N LEU A 9 3.15 -8.27 -0.66
CA LEU A 9 3.16 -9.04 -1.90
C LEU A 9 4.44 -8.71 -2.65
N LEU A 10 5.33 -9.70 -2.78
CA LEU A 10 6.59 -9.59 -3.49
C LEU A 10 6.46 -10.23 -4.87
N VAL A 11 6.70 -9.44 -5.92
CA VAL A 11 6.55 -9.84 -7.31
C VAL A 11 7.87 -9.69 -8.05
N ASP A 12 8.48 -10.78 -8.46
CA ASP A 12 9.73 -10.77 -9.23
C ASP A 12 9.81 -12.07 -10.03
N ASP A 13 10.25 -12.05 -11.27
CA ASP A 13 10.37 -13.24 -12.10
C ASP A 13 11.63 -14.05 -11.79
N ASP A 14 12.66 -13.41 -11.24
CA ASP A 14 13.87 -14.10 -10.76
C ASP A 14 13.61 -14.74 -9.39
N ALA A 15 13.54 -16.06 -9.39
CA ALA A 15 13.27 -16.84 -8.19
C ALA A 15 14.33 -16.65 -7.09
N GLU A 16 15.61 -16.51 -7.45
CA GLU A 16 16.69 -16.34 -6.50
C GLU A 16 16.59 -14.97 -5.80
N THR A 17 16.37 -13.93 -6.57
CA THR A 17 16.12 -12.57 -6.04
C THR A 17 14.90 -12.58 -5.14
N ARG A 18 13.81 -13.18 -5.60
CA ARG A 18 12.55 -13.22 -4.84
C ARG A 18 12.75 -13.95 -3.50
N ASP A 19 13.43 -15.09 -3.49
CA ASP A 19 13.72 -15.85 -2.27
C ASP A 19 14.54 -15.02 -1.25
N ILE A 20 15.59 -14.32 -1.71
CA ILE A 20 16.43 -13.48 -0.85
C ILE A 20 15.60 -12.39 -0.18
N TYR A 21 14.81 -11.64 -0.94
CA TYR A 21 13.98 -10.57 -0.40
C TYR A 21 12.85 -11.11 0.48
N ALA A 22 12.20 -12.21 0.08
CA ALA A 22 11.14 -12.82 0.88
C ALA A 22 11.66 -13.30 2.24
N GLN A 23 12.80 -13.98 2.26
CA GLN A 23 13.42 -14.42 3.51
C GLN A 23 13.74 -13.22 4.40
N PHE A 24 14.41 -12.22 3.86
CA PHE A 24 14.82 -11.06 4.64
C PHE A 24 13.61 -10.27 5.20
N LEU A 25 12.55 -10.11 4.43
CA LEU A 25 11.32 -9.47 4.89
C LEU A 25 10.64 -10.29 6.01
N ARG A 26 10.56 -11.62 5.86
CA ARG A 26 10.01 -12.52 6.89
C ARG A 26 10.80 -12.45 8.20
N GLU A 27 12.12 -12.44 8.13
CA GLU A 27 13.02 -12.28 9.30
C GLU A 27 12.79 -10.93 10.00
N ASN A 28 12.37 -9.92 9.26
CA ASN A 28 12.02 -8.60 9.79
C ASN A 28 10.56 -8.43 10.19
N GLY A 29 9.80 -9.53 10.26
CA GLY A 29 8.46 -9.56 10.86
C GLY A 29 7.30 -9.34 9.90
N PHE A 30 7.51 -9.32 8.59
CA PHE A 30 6.44 -9.25 7.59
C PHE A 30 5.87 -10.64 7.29
N ILE A 31 4.60 -10.69 6.87
CA ILE A 31 4.02 -11.82 6.16
C ILE A 31 4.26 -11.56 4.68
N VAL A 32 4.90 -12.50 3.98
CA VAL A 32 5.26 -12.33 2.57
C VAL A 32 4.60 -13.41 1.73
N GLU A 33 3.81 -12.96 0.76
CA GLU A 33 3.33 -13.76 -0.37
C GLU A 33 4.18 -13.43 -1.60
N GLU A 34 4.35 -14.41 -2.46
CA GLU A 34 5.24 -14.32 -3.61
C GLU A 34 4.48 -14.58 -4.92
N ALA A 35 4.88 -13.85 -5.96
CA ALA A 35 4.39 -14.03 -7.31
C ALA A 35 5.54 -13.89 -8.33
N GLY A 36 5.55 -14.69 -9.39
CA GLY A 36 6.57 -14.67 -10.42
C GLY A 36 6.29 -13.72 -11.58
N ASN A 37 5.17 -13.03 -11.60
CA ASN A 37 4.76 -12.06 -12.63
C ASN A 37 3.50 -11.32 -12.20
N GLY A 38 3.13 -10.26 -12.94
CA GLY A 38 1.97 -9.44 -12.61
C GLY A 38 0.62 -10.18 -12.62
N LEU A 39 0.43 -11.18 -13.49
CA LEU A 39 -0.81 -11.97 -13.50
C LEU A 39 -0.97 -12.82 -12.22
N GLU A 40 0.10 -13.44 -11.78
CA GLU A 40 0.12 -14.17 -10.51
C GLU A 40 -0.10 -13.24 -9.33
N ALA A 41 0.47 -12.03 -9.38
CA ALA A 41 0.25 -11.01 -8.36
C ALA A 41 -1.23 -10.65 -8.23
N LEU A 42 -1.94 -10.38 -9.33
CA LEU A 42 -3.38 -10.10 -9.31
C LEU A 42 -4.18 -11.26 -8.72
N GLN A 43 -3.85 -12.51 -9.05
CA GLN A 43 -4.51 -13.68 -8.48
C GLN A 43 -4.30 -13.79 -6.95
N ARG A 44 -3.08 -13.50 -6.47
CA ARG A 44 -2.78 -13.50 -5.03
C ARG A 44 -3.53 -12.41 -4.29
N MET A 45 -3.67 -11.23 -4.89
CA MET A 45 -4.36 -10.11 -4.28
C MET A 45 -5.84 -10.38 -4.00
N GLU A 46 -6.51 -11.24 -4.78
CA GLU A 46 -7.90 -11.60 -4.53
C GLU A 46 -8.14 -12.22 -3.13
N SER A 47 -7.13 -12.87 -2.57
CA SER A 47 -7.21 -13.59 -1.28
C SER A 47 -6.40 -12.96 -0.16
N MET A 48 -5.42 -12.12 -0.46
CA MET A 48 -4.40 -11.70 0.49
C MET A 48 -4.65 -10.34 1.15
N ASN A 49 -5.17 -9.37 0.43
CA ASN A 49 -5.24 -7.95 0.85
C ASN A 49 -3.88 -7.46 1.41
N PRO A 50 -2.88 -7.22 0.57
CA PRO A 50 -1.56 -6.79 1.03
C PRO A 50 -1.58 -5.36 1.53
N ASP A 51 -0.72 -5.06 2.52
CA ASP A 51 -0.47 -3.70 3.00
C ASP A 51 0.52 -2.95 2.10
N LEU A 52 1.26 -3.68 1.25
CA LEU A 52 2.21 -3.12 0.28
C LEU A 52 2.48 -4.14 -0.84
N VAL A 53 2.63 -3.64 -2.07
CA VAL A 53 3.14 -4.41 -3.21
C VAL A 53 4.56 -3.97 -3.53
N MET A 54 5.50 -4.91 -3.57
CA MET A 54 6.87 -4.71 -4.01
C MET A 54 7.09 -5.49 -5.29
N SER A 55 7.35 -4.82 -6.41
CA SER A 55 7.35 -5.44 -7.74
C SER A 55 8.62 -5.14 -8.52
N GLY A 56 9.12 -6.15 -9.23
CA GLY A 56 10.01 -5.97 -10.36
C GLY A 56 9.32 -5.19 -11.48
N ILE A 57 10.10 -4.64 -12.40
CA ILE A 57 9.58 -3.88 -13.56
C ILE A 57 9.41 -4.81 -14.75
N ILE A 58 10.51 -5.46 -15.17
CA ILE A 58 10.54 -6.31 -16.37
C ILE A 58 10.23 -7.74 -15.93
N MET A 59 9.07 -8.24 -16.29
CA MET A 59 8.62 -9.60 -15.97
C MET A 59 7.85 -10.19 -17.15
N PRO A 60 7.84 -11.53 -17.30
CA PRO A 60 7.05 -12.20 -18.33
C PRO A 60 5.54 -12.08 -18.06
N LYS A 61 4.73 -12.31 -19.09
CA LYS A 61 3.25 -12.33 -19.06
C LYS A 61 2.62 -10.96 -18.76
N MET A 62 2.96 -10.34 -17.63
CA MET A 62 2.54 -9.00 -17.23
C MET A 62 3.70 -8.34 -16.49
N ASP A 63 4.19 -7.24 -17.03
CA ASP A 63 5.24 -6.43 -16.44
C ASP A 63 4.76 -5.56 -15.26
N GLY A 64 5.71 -4.95 -14.54
CA GLY A 64 5.40 -4.16 -13.36
C GLY A 64 4.61 -2.89 -13.67
N PHE A 65 4.85 -2.24 -14.78
CA PHE A 65 4.10 -1.03 -15.17
C PHE A 65 2.63 -1.35 -15.43
N THR A 66 2.37 -2.43 -16.18
CA THR A 66 1.01 -2.91 -16.45
C THR A 66 0.31 -3.34 -15.17
N LEU A 67 1.02 -4.01 -14.25
CA LEU A 67 0.50 -4.36 -12.93
C LEU A 67 0.08 -3.10 -12.15
N VAL A 68 0.95 -2.09 -12.07
CA VAL A 68 0.64 -0.83 -11.37
C VAL A 68 -0.56 -0.13 -11.98
N GLN A 69 -0.64 0.00 -13.30
CA GLN A 69 -1.81 0.59 -13.97
C GLN A 69 -3.09 -0.12 -13.58
N THR A 70 -3.08 -1.45 -13.56
CA THR A 70 -4.25 -2.26 -13.18
C THR A 70 -4.64 -2.00 -11.72
N LEU A 71 -3.68 -1.97 -10.81
CA LEU A 71 -3.93 -1.73 -9.38
C LEU A 71 -4.43 -0.32 -9.10
N LYS A 72 -3.92 0.70 -9.80
CA LYS A 72 -4.34 2.10 -9.62
C LYS A 72 -5.71 2.40 -10.24
N GLN A 73 -6.24 1.52 -11.10
CA GLN A 73 -7.60 1.64 -11.68
C GLN A 73 -8.68 0.96 -10.82
N ASP A 74 -8.33 0.06 -9.91
CA ASP A 74 -9.30 -0.63 -9.04
C ASP A 74 -9.40 0.11 -7.69
N VAL A 75 -10.61 0.52 -7.32
CA VAL A 75 -10.90 1.23 -6.05
C VAL A 75 -10.47 0.46 -4.80
N ARG A 76 -10.38 -0.88 -4.88
CA ARG A 76 -9.96 -1.74 -3.78
C ARG A 76 -8.45 -1.71 -3.55
N THR A 77 -7.66 -1.42 -4.59
CA THR A 77 -6.20 -1.53 -4.57
C THR A 77 -5.47 -0.21 -4.82
N VAL A 78 -6.18 0.83 -5.27
CA VAL A 78 -5.60 2.16 -5.60
C VAL A 78 -4.79 2.78 -4.47
N ASN A 79 -5.17 2.52 -3.22
CA ASN A 79 -4.51 3.05 -2.02
C ASN A 79 -3.40 2.14 -1.48
N ILE A 80 -3.21 0.95 -2.03
CA ILE A 80 -2.10 0.08 -1.62
C ILE A 80 -0.79 0.71 -2.11
N PRO A 81 0.18 0.96 -1.22
CA PRO A 81 1.49 1.46 -1.63
C PRO A 81 2.21 0.45 -2.51
N ILE A 82 2.83 0.98 -3.55
CA ILE A 82 3.57 0.19 -4.51
C ILE A 82 5.02 0.67 -4.53
N VAL A 83 5.95 -0.28 -4.45
CA VAL A 83 7.39 -0.04 -4.54
C VAL A 83 7.93 -0.82 -5.73
N PHE A 84 8.64 -0.16 -6.61
CA PHE A 84 9.43 -0.87 -7.61
C PHE A 84 10.80 -1.26 -7.06
N LEU A 85 11.18 -2.50 -7.36
CA LEU A 85 12.50 -3.05 -7.13
C LEU A 85 13.17 -3.29 -8.48
N SER A 86 14.08 -2.40 -8.87
CA SER A 86 14.74 -2.45 -10.17
C SER A 86 16.23 -2.83 -10.04
N HIS A 87 16.75 -3.58 -11.01
CA HIS A 87 18.19 -3.80 -11.14
C HIS A 87 18.94 -2.52 -11.54
N LEU A 88 18.35 -1.76 -12.45
CA LEU A 88 18.99 -0.59 -13.03
C LEU A 88 18.18 0.65 -12.67
N GLY A 89 18.83 1.61 -12.01
CA GLY A 89 18.24 2.92 -11.72
C GLY A 89 18.17 3.79 -12.99
N ARG A 90 17.42 3.36 -14.00
CA ARG A 90 17.20 4.19 -15.20
C ARG A 90 16.31 5.36 -14.84
N GLN A 91 16.75 6.57 -15.15
CA GLN A 91 15.97 7.79 -14.88
C GLN A 91 14.60 7.78 -15.58
N GLU A 92 14.52 7.16 -16.77
CA GLU A 92 13.27 7.01 -17.52
C GLU A 92 12.25 6.13 -16.76
N ASP A 93 12.71 5.00 -16.21
CA ASP A 93 11.86 4.08 -15.43
C ASP A 93 11.39 4.75 -14.14
N GLU A 94 12.26 5.50 -13.46
CA GLU A 94 11.92 6.23 -12.25
C GLU A 94 10.90 7.35 -12.53
N HIS A 95 11.08 8.09 -13.64
CA HIS A 95 10.15 9.15 -14.03
C HIS A 95 8.77 8.56 -14.36
N HIS A 96 8.73 7.52 -15.19
CA HIS A 96 7.49 6.83 -15.54
C HIS A 96 6.79 6.22 -14.32
N SER A 97 7.55 5.68 -13.37
CA SER A 97 6.99 5.17 -12.11
C SER A 97 6.25 6.24 -11.32
N LYS A 98 6.81 7.45 -11.24
CA LYS A 98 6.19 8.60 -10.55
C LYS A 98 4.88 9.03 -11.24
N GLU A 99 4.86 9.05 -12.58
CA GLU A 99 3.65 9.38 -13.33
C GLU A 99 2.52 8.37 -13.10
N LEU A 100 2.85 7.10 -12.89
CA LEU A 100 1.89 6.04 -12.58
C LEU A 100 1.45 6.01 -11.12
N GLY A 101 2.04 6.84 -10.25
CA GLY A 101 1.71 6.89 -8.83
C GLY A 101 2.34 5.74 -8.03
N VAL A 102 3.52 5.28 -8.44
CA VAL A 102 4.37 4.40 -7.62
C VAL A 102 4.91 5.20 -6.44
N ASP A 103 4.80 4.65 -5.24
CA ASP A 103 5.12 5.35 -4.01
C ASP A 103 6.62 5.42 -3.73
N ASP A 104 7.41 4.44 -4.23
CA ASP A 104 8.85 4.41 -4.09
C ASP A 104 9.53 3.59 -5.19
N PHE A 105 10.79 3.94 -5.49
CA PHE A 105 11.62 3.27 -6.47
C PHE A 105 12.95 2.89 -5.84
N ILE A 106 13.25 1.60 -5.76
CA ILE A 106 14.44 1.05 -5.12
C ILE A 106 15.34 0.41 -6.18
N VAL A 107 16.59 0.85 -6.22
CA VAL A 107 17.63 0.22 -7.04
C VAL A 107 18.31 -0.86 -6.21
N ARG A 108 18.04 -2.13 -6.49
CA ARG A 108 18.46 -3.25 -5.66
C ARG A 108 19.96 -3.40 -5.53
N ASP A 109 20.74 -3.09 -6.56
CA ASP A 109 22.18 -3.28 -6.58
C ASP A 109 22.93 -2.26 -5.70
N THR A 110 22.27 -1.14 -5.36
CA THR A 110 22.86 -0.06 -4.56
C THR A 110 22.18 0.17 -3.23
N THR A 111 21.01 -0.41 -3.00
CA THR A 111 20.24 -0.20 -1.77
C THR A 111 20.39 -1.40 -0.82
N PRO A 112 20.98 -1.21 0.36
CA PRO A 112 21.11 -2.28 1.34
C PRO A 112 19.74 -2.82 1.78
N LEU A 113 19.61 -4.14 2.01
CA LEU A 113 18.36 -4.78 2.42
C LEU A 113 17.74 -4.16 3.68
N LYS A 114 18.56 -3.71 4.63
CA LYS A 114 18.06 -3.00 5.83
C LYS A 114 17.35 -1.69 5.50
N GLU A 115 17.83 -0.98 4.49
CA GLU A 115 17.22 0.25 4.02
C GLU A 115 15.90 -0.05 3.30
N VAL A 116 15.85 -1.11 2.49
CA VAL A 116 14.59 -1.58 1.87
C VAL A 116 13.52 -1.81 2.93
N VAL A 117 13.84 -2.54 4.01
CA VAL A 117 12.91 -2.77 5.12
C VAL A 117 12.46 -1.47 5.79
N ALA A 118 13.38 -0.52 6.01
CA ALA A 118 13.05 0.76 6.61
C ALA A 118 12.08 1.57 5.73
N ARG A 119 12.30 1.59 4.41
CA ARG A 119 11.45 2.28 3.43
C ARG A 119 10.06 1.64 3.34
N ILE A 120 9.99 0.30 3.29
CA ILE A 120 8.72 -0.44 3.32
C ILE A 120 7.93 -0.13 4.60
N ARG A 121 8.58 -0.15 5.77
CA ARG A 121 7.93 0.19 7.04
C ARG A 121 7.40 1.62 7.05
N ALA A 122 8.17 2.57 6.53
CA ALA A 122 7.74 3.96 6.44
C ALA A 122 6.49 4.12 5.58
N LEU A 123 6.40 3.41 4.45
CA LEU A 123 5.23 3.44 3.57
C LEU A 123 4.00 2.78 4.21
N ILE A 124 4.16 1.65 4.88
CA ILE A 124 3.06 0.96 5.56
C ILE A 124 2.63 1.74 6.81
N SER A 125 3.58 2.30 7.55
CA SER A 125 3.34 3.11 8.75
C SER A 125 2.99 4.56 8.44
N ALA A 126 2.72 4.91 7.18
CA ALA A 126 2.33 6.25 6.81
C ALA A 126 1.22 6.73 7.75
N VAL A 127 1.58 7.64 8.58
CA VAL A 127 1.00 8.14 9.82
C VAL A 127 -0.50 7.89 9.93
N GLU A 128 -0.89 6.95 10.79
CA GLU A 128 -2.28 6.82 11.22
C GLU A 128 -2.61 8.04 12.09
N TYR A 129 -3.37 8.97 11.56
CA TYR A 129 -3.97 10.01 12.37
C TYR A 129 -5.28 9.48 12.96
N ILE A 130 -5.31 9.27 14.26
CA ILE A 130 -6.56 9.01 14.97
C ILE A 130 -7.19 10.37 15.26
N VAL A 131 -8.21 10.72 14.50
CA VAL A 131 -8.99 11.94 14.74
C VAL A 131 -10.25 11.56 15.49
N ALA A 132 -10.34 11.92 16.75
CA ALA A 132 -11.58 11.82 17.51
C ALA A 132 -12.40 13.10 17.25
N ILE A 133 -13.57 12.94 16.64
CA ILE A 133 -14.45 14.07 16.34
C ILE A 133 -15.68 14.03 17.23
N ASP A 134 -16.04 15.18 17.79
CA ASP A 134 -17.27 15.34 18.55
C ASP A 134 -18.49 15.23 17.60
N PRO A 135 -19.37 14.25 17.81
CA PRO A 135 -20.51 14.02 16.92
C PRO A 135 -21.52 15.17 16.92
N THR A 136 -21.52 16.04 17.92
CA THR A 136 -22.45 17.17 18.01
C THR A 136 -22.09 18.33 17.10
N SER A 137 -20.83 18.40 16.66
CA SER A 137 -20.31 19.48 15.78
C SER A 137 -19.95 19.01 14.37
N PHE A 138 -20.22 17.73 14.03
CA PHE A 138 -19.69 17.11 12.82
C PHE A 138 -20.78 16.59 11.89
N ASP A 139 -20.81 17.11 10.67
CA ASP A 139 -21.63 16.57 9.61
C ASP A 139 -20.94 15.38 8.91
N ALA A 140 -21.25 14.18 9.41
CA ALA A 140 -20.65 12.93 8.92
C ALA A 140 -20.98 12.67 7.44
N LYS A 141 -22.16 13.10 6.94
CA LYS A 141 -22.55 12.92 5.53
C LYS A 141 -21.73 13.80 4.61
N ARG A 142 -21.54 15.06 5.00
CA ARG A 142 -20.72 16.00 4.24
C ARG A 142 -19.27 15.55 4.21
N PHE A 143 -18.73 15.12 5.34
CA PHE A 143 -17.36 14.61 5.42
C PHE A 143 -17.14 13.35 4.57
N ALA A 144 -18.06 12.38 4.61
CA ALA A 144 -18.01 11.18 3.78
C ALA A 144 -18.03 11.53 2.28
N SER A 145 -18.88 12.49 1.89
CA SER A 145 -18.93 13.00 0.52
C SER A 145 -17.63 13.68 0.09
N ASP A 146 -17.09 14.57 0.93
CA ASP A 146 -15.86 15.32 0.64
C ASP A 146 -14.61 14.40 0.59
N MET A 147 -14.65 13.28 1.31
CA MET A 147 -13.58 12.27 1.34
C MET A 147 -13.77 11.15 0.31
N GLY A 148 -14.88 11.13 -0.45
CA GLY A 148 -15.16 10.07 -1.43
C GLY A 148 -15.43 8.70 -0.79
N ILE A 149 -15.85 8.67 0.47
CA ILE A 149 -16.21 7.46 1.21
C ILE A 149 -17.64 7.05 0.81
N ALA A 150 -17.85 5.78 0.45
CA ALA A 150 -19.15 5.29 -0.04
C ALA A 150 -20.29 5.51 0.97
N GLU A 151 -21.49 5.79 0.44
CA GLU A 151 -22.71 6.16 1.21
C GLU A 151 -23.26 5.10 2.19
N ASN A 152 -22.66 3.92 2.28
CA ASN A 152 -23.08 2.85 3.20
C ASN A 152 -22.57 3.03 4.64
N TYR A 153 -22.38 4.27 5.02
CA TYR A 153 -21.98 4.60 6.38
C TYR A 153 -23.17 4.37 7.33
N VAL A 154 -23.05 3.32 8.13
CA VAL A 154 -23.94 3.10 9.28
C VAL A 154 -23.34 3.86 10.46
N SER A 155 -24.06 4.88 10.94
CA SER A 155 -23.74 5.52 12.23
C SER A 155 -23.61 4.43 13.29
N PRO A 156 -22.51 4.33 14.05
CA PRO A 156 -22.46 3.39 15.16
C PRO A 156 -23.55 3.77 16.16
N ASP A 157 -24.50 2.85 16.36
CA ASP A 157 -25.55 3.01 17.35
C ASP A 157 -24.93 3.19 18.74
N GLY A 158 -24.94 4.42 19.22
CA GLY A 158 -25.28 4.77 20.55
C GLY A 158 -24.45 4.28 21.72
N ALA A 159 -23.14 4.38 21.73
CA ALA A 159 -22.41 4.40 23.00
C ALA A 159 -21.19 5.34 22.89
N ASN A 160 -21.34 6.49 23.48
CA ASN A 160 -20.32 7.54 23.64
C ASN A 160 -19.94 8.40 22.43
N GLY A 161 -20.61 8.32 21.30
CA GLY A 161 -20.58 9.37 20.26
C GLY A 161 -19.22 9.78 19.72
N ARG A 162 -18.23 8.89 19.69
CA ARG A 162 -16.92 9.19 19.12
C ARG A 162 -16.76 8.47 17.78
N TYR A 163 -16.52 9.24 16.73
CA TYR A 163 -16.08 8.68 15.47
C TYR A 163 -14.55 8.59 15.50
N VAL A 164 -14.02 7.42 15.20
CA VAL A 164 -12.58 7.21 15.04
C VAL A 164 -12.30 6.99 13.57
N PHE A 165 -11.48 7.86 13.01
CA PHE A 165 -11.03 7.78 11.63
C PHE A 165 -9.58 7.35 11.60
N ARG A 166 -9.31 6.31 10.82
CA ARG A 166 -7.94 5.98 10.44
C ARG A 166 -7.66 6.72 9.13
N LEU A 167 -6.85 7.77 9.20
CA LEU A 167 -6.46 8.55 8.04
C LEU A 167 -5.05 8.18 7.61
N ARG A 168 -4.89 7.85 6.35
CA ARG A 168 -3.59 7.61 5.71
C ARG A 168 -3.28 8.79 4.79
N MET A 169 -2.11 9.39 4.95
CA MET A 169 -1.64 10.42 4.03
C MET A 169 -1.22 9.74 2.72
N VAL A 170 -1.94 10.04 1.62
CA VAL A 170 -1.65 9.50 0.29
C VAL A 170 -0.84 10.47 -0.56
N ASP A 171 -0.82 11.76 -0.21
CA ASP A 171 -0.02 12.78 -0.87
C ASP A 171 0.43 13.83 0.16
N ALA A 172 1.73 13.83 0.46
CA ALA A 172 2.30 14.77 1.43
C ALA A 172 2.37 16.20 0.89
N VAL A 173 2.47 16.40 -0.43
CA VAL A 173 2.57 17.72 -1.07
C VAL A 173 1.20 18.38 -1.13
N GLN A 174 0.17 17.63 -1.52
CA GLN A 174 -1.20 18.12 -1.61
C GLN A 174 -1.98 17.93 -0.30
N LYS A 175 -1.37 17.33 0.74
CA LYS A 175 -1.99 17.01 2.03
C LYS A 175 -3.30 16.20 1.88
N ARG A 176 -3.30 15.25 0.93
CA ARG A 176 -4.44 14.37 0.71
C ARG A 176 -4.35 13.16 1.62
N PHE A 177 -5.50 12.77 2.14
CA PHE A 177 -5.65 11.61 3.01
C PHE A 177 -6.66 10.65 2.39
N SER A 178 -6.43 9.35 2.51
CA SER A 178 -7.47 8.34 2.42
C SER A 178 -7.78 7.87 3.84
N GLY A 179 -9.00 7.45 4.08
CA GLY A 179 -9.39 7.05 5.43
C GLY A 179 -10.51 6.04 5.47
N GLU A 180 -10.57 5.30 6.55
CA GLU A 180 -11.68 4.43 6.91
C GLU A 180 -12.23 4.81 8.28
N ILE A 181 -13.52 4.54 8.48
CA ILE A 181 -14.15 4.73 9.78
C ILE A 181 -14.01 3.44 10.56
N ILE A 182 -13.43 3.54 11.77
CA ILE A 182 -13.27 2.40 12.64
C ILE A 182 -14.40 2.47 13.68
N SER A 183 -15.25 1.45 13.71
CA SER A 183 -16.18 1.26 14.83
C SER A 183 -15.39 0.79 16.04
N THR A 184 -15.47 1.51 17.15
CA THR A 184 -14.94 1.07 18.46
C THR A 184 -15.94 0.19 19.18
#